data_0e62977f23d032bb7b9b470a981a5b86
#
_entry.id   0e62977f23d032bb7b9b470a981a5b86
#
_cell.length_a   1.000
_cell.length_b   1.000
_cell.length_c   1.000
_cell.angle_alpha   90.00
_cell.angle_beta   90.00
_cell.angle_gamma   90.00
#
_symmetry.space_group_name_H-M   'P 1'
#
loop_
_entity.id
_entity.type
_entity.pdbx_description
1 polymer ?
#
loop_
_entity_poly.entity_id
_entity_poly.type
_entity_poly.pdbx_seq_one_letter_code
_entity_poly.pdbx_strand_id
1 'polypeptide(L)'
;MSTQEEQANLGKVLSFLREWDHGDRTVRSRMLNTFLTRNTGKTFYELEMEFAQVASLFLARLTTWMRLTYMFGTFLGLQLKAIGVFLSASSHDQYLMEFTEDRGVLTLLDIVSHSQSKEEDKAEALRLLVTVSDAGRKYKEIICESHGVKVIAEFLATSNTDERQEAASALLEALSHGNPKYQDQIYKSLIGLMTCSSPKAQQLVLHNLRSLQLKLKSAHHSIVEPLLCMLRSLHLEVQNEAIDLILELKCYDVKTMLLTGLVSLLRPIKEEVQQHQITEEMIRVTGSLPLFVQQAAAAKTIRLLAKEDRELSHELLSLGVLQHLLYAMGNREHTDAQIQASLALEHFVHSFPVLEEHVQRVLGSSLFAAFMDKADTLYMNMDVRQAEILLSNQVDVSHVMDDL
;
A
#
# COMPACT_ATOMS: atom_id res chain seq x y z
N MET A 1 2.94 24.25 -48.23
CA MET A 1 4.37 24.07 -48.65
C MET A 1 4.39 23.67 -50.11
N SER A 2 5.44 24.05 -50.86
CA SER A 2 5.53 23.57 -52.25
C SER A 2 5.96 22.09 -52.26
N THR A 3 5.54 21.33 -53.26
CA THR A 3 5.89 19.90 -53.41
C THR A 3 7.42 19.65 -53.37
N GLN A 4 8.23 20.63 -53.78
CA GLN A 4 9.69 20.58 -53.71
C GLN A 4 10.21 20.72 -52.27
N GLU A 5 9.59 21.55 -51.40
CA GLU A 5 9.98 21.70 -50.02
C GLU A 5 9.63 20.43 -49.21
N GLU A 6 8.48 19.81 -49.50
CA GLU A 6 8.08 18.53 -48.87
C GLU A 6 9.06 17.40 -49.24
N GLN A 7 9.43 17.29 -50.52
CA GLN A 7 10.43 16.30 -50.98
C GLN A 7 11.81 16.55 -50.36
N ALA A 8 12.25 17.81 -50.24
CA ALA A 8 13.53 18.15 -49.63
C ALA A 8 13.53 17.82 -48.13
N ASN A 9 12.41 18.04 -47.41
CA ASN A 9 12.26 17.71 -45.99
C ASN A 9 12.26 16.19 -45.79
N LEU A 10 11.50 15.46 -46.58
CA LEU A 10 11.51 13.99 -46.54
C LEU A 10 12.92 13.43 -46.83
N GLY A 11 13.64 14.00 -47.74
CA GLY A 11 15.05 13.60 -48.04
C GLY A 11 15.97 13.77 -46.81
N LYS A 12 15.81 14.85 -46.03
CA LYS A 12 16.57 15.08 -44.81
C LYS A 12 16.21 14.03 -43.72
N VAL A 13 14.94 13.74 -43.56
CA VAL A 13 14.48 12.74 -42.58
C VAL A 13 14.97 11.34 -42.96
N LEU A 14 14.90 10.96 -44.22
CA LEU A 14 15.43 9.67 -44.68
C LEU A 14 16.95 9.57 -44.48
N SER A 15 17.69 10.67 -44.67
CA SER A 15 19.14 10.72 -44.40
C SER A 15 19.40 10.54 -42.89
N PHE A 16 18.62 11.18 -42.00
CA PHE A 16 18.69 11.01 -40.55
C PHE A 16 18.43 9.55 -40.15
N LEU A 17 17.39 8.91 -40.71
CA LEU A 17 17.07 7.52 -40.40
C LEU A 17 18.19 6.57 -40.93
N ARG A 18 18.80 6.83 -42.06
CA ARG A 18 19.95 6.06 -42.54
C ARG A 18 21.18 6.24 -41.66
N GLU A 19 21.48 7.46 -41.20
CA GLU A 19 22.55 7.72 -40.24
C GLU A 19 22.31 6.94 -38.93
N TRP A 20 21.04 6.88 -38.44
CA TRP A 20 20.68 6.06 -37.32
C TRP A 20 20.93 4.57 -37.52
N ASP A 21 20.47 4.04 -38.65
CA ASP A 21 20.57 2.61 -38.99
C ASP A 21 22.02 2.12 -39.07
N HIS A 22 22.92 2.92 -39.65
CA HIS A 22 24.34 2.61 -39.84
C HIS A 22 25.22 3.11 -38.69
N GLY A 23 24.69 3.97 -37.81
CA GLY A 23 25.42 4.59 -36.71
C GLY A 23 25.82 3.60 -35.62
N ASP A 24 27.05 3.78 -35.13
CA ASP A 24 27.51 3.11 -33.93
C ASP A 24 26.85 3.72 -32.67
N ARG A 25 27.22 3.21 -31.48
CA ARG A 25 26.69 3.68 -30.21
C ARG A 25 26.93 5.18 -29.97
N THR A 26 28.09 5.71 -30.41
CA THR A 26 28.47 7.12 -30.22
C THR A 26 27.62 8.02 -31.09
N VAL A 27 27.45 7.63 -32.36
CA VAL A 27 26.61 8.36 -33.33
C VAL A 27 25.17 8.39 -32.83
N ARG A 28 24.60 7.26 -32.42
CA ARG A 28 23.23 7.19 -31.92
C ARG A 28 23.05 8.02 -30.66
N SER A 29 24.00 8.02 -29.70
CA SER A 29 23.96 8.87 -28.51
C SER A 29 23.93 10.36 -28.87
N ARG A 30 24.79 10.79 -29.81
CA ARG A 30 24.80 12.18 -30.31
C ARG A 30 23.45 12.55 -30.95
N MET A 31 22.93 11.66 -31.79
CA MET A 31 21.62 11.86 -32.44
C MET A 31 20.50 11.99 -31.41
N LEU A 32 20.47 11.14 -30.37
CA LEU A 32 19.48 11.22 -29.27
C LEU A 32 19.57 12.54 -28.50
N ASN A 33 20.77 13.00 -28.14
CA ASN A 33 20.94 14.27 -27.46
C ASN A 33 20.44 15.44 -28.34
N THR A 34 20.75 15.43 -29.64
CA THR A 34 20.25 16.42 -30.56
C THR A 34 18.72 16.36 -30.69
N PHE A 35 18.17 15.16 -30.78
CA PHE A 35 16.72 14.95 -30.86
C PHE A 35 16.03 15.49 -29.62
N LEU A 36 16.49 15.14 -28.41
CA LEU A 36 15.94 15.60 -27.14
C LEU A 36 15.98 17.13 -27.04
N THR A 37 17.12 17.76 -27.36
CA THR A 37 17.27 19.22 -27.32
C THR A 37 16.27 19.94 -28.22
N ARG A 38 15.94 19.37 -29.36
CA ARG A 38 15.06 20.00 -30.35
C ARG A 38 13.59 19.68 -30.18
N ASN A 39 13.26 18.52 -29.62
CA ASN A 39 11.91 17.98 -29.71
C ASN A 39 11.19 17.79 -28.35
N THR A 40 11.89 17.99 -27.22
CA THR A 40 11.24 17.93 -25.91
C THR A 40 10.13 18.99 -25.81
N GLY A 41 8.92 18.54 -25.43
CA GLY A 41 7.74 19.39 -25.27
C GLY A 41 6.98 19.71 -26.56
N LYS A 42 7.40 19.16 -27.72
CA LYS A 42 6.65 19.29 -28.96
C LYS A 42 5.36 18.49 -28.94
N THR A 43 4.37 19.04 -29.62
CA THR A 43 3.09 18.36 -29.90
C THR A 43 3.25 17.33 -31.02
N PHE A 44 2.25 16.46 -31.18
CA PHE A 44 2.18 15.49 -32.28
C PHE A 44 2.37 16.17 -33.64
N TYR A 45 1.67 17.25 -33.90
CA TYR A 45 1.76 17.97 -35.19
C TYR A 45 3.12 18.56 -35.43
N GLU A 46 3.79 19.08 -34.41
CA GLU A 46 5.15 19.64 -34.56
C GLU A 46 6.18 18.54 -34.84
N LEU A 47 6.01 17.35 -34.18
CA LEU A 47 6.85 16.18 -34.47
C LEU A 47 6.64 15.66 -35.89
N GLU A 48 5.38 15.52 -36.32
CA GLU A 48 5.07 15.08 -37.68
C GLU A 48 5.58 16.07 -38.74
N MET A 49 5.52 17.37 -38.48
CA MET A 49 6.10 18.40 -39.35
C MET A 49 7.64 18.30 -39.42
N GLU A 50 8.31 18.12 -38.27
CA GLU A 50 9.76 17.97 -38.18
C GLU A 50 10.24 16.72 -38.97
N PHE A 51 9.49 15.63 -38.87
CA PHE A 51 9.80 14.32 -39.47
C PHE A 51 9.06 14.05 -40.79
N ALA A 52 8.56 15.09 -41.46
CA ALA A 52 7.86 14.96 -42.74
C ALA A 52 6.76 13.86 -42.74
N GLN A 53 5.97 13.77 -41.65
CA GLN A 53 4.88 12.80 -41.42
C GLN A 53 5.33 11.32 -41.35
N VAL A 54 6.58 11.08 -41.01
CA VAL A 54 7.14 9.73 -40.83
C VAL A 54 7.83 9.57 -39.46
N ALA A 55 7.42 10.35 -38.46
CA ALA A 55 8.01 10.35 -37.12
C ALA A 55 7.92 8.97 -36.41
N SER A 56 6.86 8.24 -36.68
CA SER A 56 6.66 6.87 -36.17
C SER A 56 7.76 5.90 -36.60
N LEU A 57 8.38 6.08 -37.78
CA LEU A 57 9.51 5.26 -38.21
C LEU A 57 10.73 5.41 -37.30
N PHE A 58 10.91 6.59 -36.69
CA PHE A 58 11.98 6.78 -35.70
C PHE A 58 11.62 6.19 -34.37
N LEU A 59 10.36 6.32 -33.90
CA LEU A 59 9.87 5.68 -32.71
C LEU A 59 10.05 4.16 -32.77
N ALA A 60 9.67 3.51 -33.88
CA ALA A 60 9.85 2.07 -34.08
C ALA A 60 11.32 1.64 -33.96
N ARG A 61 12.25 2.44 -34.49
CA ARG A 61 13.70 2.19 -34.35
C ARG A 61 14.18 2.34 -32.92
N LEU A 62 13.70 3.36 -32.20
CA LEU A 62 14.02 3.57 -30.81
C LEU A 62 13.51 2.40 -29.94
N THR A 63 12.25 2.00 -30.12
CA THR A 63 11.63 0.88 -29.39
C THR A 63 12.37 -0.42 -29.67
N THR A 64 12.71 -0.69 -30.92
CA THR A 64 13.48 -1.87 -31.30
C THR A 64 14.87 -1.86 -30.65
N TRP A 65 15.58 -0.72 -30.70
CA TRP A 65 16.91 -0.61 -30.11
C TRP A 65 16.85 -0.76 -28.59
N MET A 66 15.90 -0.14 -27.92
CA MET A 66 15.66 -0.32 -26.47
C MET A 66 15.46 -1.81 -26.14
N ARG A 67 14.56 -2.48 -26.84
CA ARG A 67 14.26 -3.90 -26.63
C ARG A 67 15.48 -4.80 -26.77
N LEU A 68 16.37 -4.50 -27.70
CA LEU A 68 17.57 -5.30 -27.98
C LEU A 68 18.75 -4.98 -27.04
N THR A 69 18.75 -3.83 -26.37
CA THR A 69 19.93 -3.34 -25.67
C THR A 69 19.71 -2.97 -24.19
N TYR A 70 18.48 -2.99 -23.67
CA TYR A 70 18.19 -2.59 -22.29
C TYR A 70 19.01 -3.39 -21.25
N MET A 71 19.20 -4.69 -21.48
CA MET A 71 19.98 -5.55 -20.58
C MET A 71 21.44 -5.12 -20.41
N PHE A 72 21.99 -4.42 -21.41
CA PHE A 72 23.37 -3.93 -21.39
C PHE A 72 23.49 -2.49 -20.85
N GLY A 73 22.38 -1.84 -20.53
CA GLY A 73 22.32 -0.47 -20.02
C GLY A 73 22.89 0.61 -20.97
N THR A 74 23.06 0.29 -22.26
CA THR A 74 23.70 1.18 -23.23
C THR A 74 22.82 2.38 -23.55
N PHE A 75 23.13 3.56 -22.96
CA PHE A 75 22.37 4.81 -23.14
C PHE A 75 20.87 4.66 -22.87
N LEU A 76 20.48 3.73 -22.00
CA LEU A 76 19.08 3.38 -21.74
C LEU A 76 18.26 4.61 -21.33
N GLY A 77 18.78 5.44 -20.41
CA GLY A 77 18.10 6.66 -19.99
C GLY A 77 17.85 7.65 -21.14
N LEU A 78 18.75 7.76 -22.12
CA LEU A 78 18.52 8.60 -23.30
C LEU A 78 17.45 8.00 -24.22
N GLN A 79 17.44 6.67 -24.39
CA GLN A 79 16.41 5.98 -25.17
C GLN A 79 15.03 6.19 -24.57
N LEU A 80 14.89 5.98 -23.24
CA LEU A 80 13.64 6.16 -22.53
C LEU A 80 13.13 7.60 -22.62
N LYS A 81 14.00 8.60 -22.43
CA LYS A 81 13.63 10.01 -22.59
C LYS A 81 13.18 10.34 -24.02
N ALA A 82 13.87 9.80 -25.03
CA ALA A 82 13.49 10.02 -26.43
C ALA A 82 12.13 9.38 -26.77
N ILE A 83 11.87 8.17 -26.28
CA ILE A 83 10.54 7.53 -26.37
C ILE A 83 9.50 8.39 -25.65
N GLY A 84 9.84 8.94 -24.49
CA GLY A 84 8.98 9.82 -23.70
C GLY A 84 8.52 11.06 -24.47
N VAL A 85 9.33 11.62 -25.37
CA VAL A 85 8.92 12.73 -26.23
C VAL A 85 7.72 12.35 -27.11
N PHE A 86 7.75 11.16 -27.71
CA PHE A 86 6.65 10.65 -28.52
C PHE A 86 5.40 10.34 -27.69
N LEU A 87 5.56 9.62 -26.59
CA LEU A 87 4.43 9.21 -25.76
C LEU A 87 3.74 10.38 -25.06
N SER A 88 4.47 11.46 -24.76
CA SER A 88 3.93 12.69 -24.16
C SER A 88 3.35 13.66 -25.19
N ALA A 89 3.49 13.41 -26.46
CA ALA A 89 2.91 14.22 -27.54
C ALA A 89 1.38 14.01 -27.60
N SER A 90 0.67 14.75 -26.82
CA SER A 90 -0.60 14.46 -26.15
C SER A 90 -1.89 14.46 -26.98
N SER A 91 -1.88 14.32 -28.28
CA SER A 91 -3.11 14.40 -29.06
C SER A 91 -3.45 13.19 -29.94
N HIS A 92 -2.61 12.19 -30.02
CA HIS A 92 -2.87 11.01 -30.85
C HIS A 92 -2.43 9.70 -30.23
N ASP A 93 -3.36 8.75 -30.19
CA ASP A 93 -3.11 7.36 -29.81
C ASP A 93 -2.12 6.63 -30.76
N GLN A 94 -1.76 7.23 -31.89
CA GLN A 94 -0.92 6.58 -32.91
C GLN A 94 0.42 6.13 -32.36
N TYR A 95 1.19 7.02 -31.72
CA TYR A 95 2.50 6.66 -31.15
C TYR A 95 2.38 5.64 -30.03
N LEU A 96 1.34 5.76 -29.20
CA LEU A 96 1.05 4.81 -28.14
C LEU A 96 0.69 3.44 -28.70
N MET A 97 -0.11 3.41 -29.76
CA MET A 97 -0.53 2.17 -30.40
C MET A 97 0.68 1.45 -31.04
N GLU A 98 1.49 2.16 -31.82
CA GLU A 98 2.72 1.62 -32.43
C GLU A 98 3.72 1.14 -31.36
N PHE A 99 3.96 1.94 -30.30
CA PHE A 99 4.83 1.56 -29.21
C PHE A 99 4.35 0.27 -28.50
N THR A 100 3.04 0.11 -28.34
CA THR A 100 2.43 -1.06 -27.72
C THR A 100 2.54 -2.30 -28.62
N GLU A 101 2.27 -2.15 -29.91
CA GLU A 101 2.39 -3.22 -30.92
C GLU A 101 3.82 -3.72 -31.05
N ASP A 102 4.80 -2.82 -30.92
CA ASP A 102 6.24 -3.14 -30.92
C ASP A 102 6.75 -3.71 -29.58
N ARG A 103 5.85 -4.11 -28.69
CA ARG A 103 6.16 -4.64 -27.34
C ARG A 103 6.87 -3.65 -26.41
N GLY A 104 6.71 -2.35 -26.63
CA GLY A 104 7.34 -1.33 -25.80
C GLY A 104 6.92 -1.41 -24.33
N VAL A 105 5.63 -1.62 -24.03
CA VAL A 105 5.11 -1.80 -22.66
C VAL A 105 5.78 -2.98 -21.95
N LEU A 106 5.88 -4.13 -22.62
CA LEU A 106 6.53 -5.31 -22.06
C LEU A 106 8.01 -5.02 -21.73
N THR A 107 8.71 -4.34 -22.67
CA THR A 107 10.12 -3.96 -22.45
C THR A 107 10.28 -2.97 -21.28
N LEU A 108 9.38 -2.01 -21.09
CA LEU A 108 9.40 -1.14 -19.90
C LEU A 108 9.26 -1.94 -18.61
N LEU A 109 8.36 -2.90 -18.57
CA LEU A 109 8.18 -3.79 -17.40
C LEU A 109 9.42 -4.65 -17.17
N ASP A 110 10.05 -5.18 -18.24
CA ASP A 110 11.32 -5.91 -18.14
C ASP A 110 12.43 -5.03 -17.55
N ILE A 111 12.54 -3.76 -17.95
CA ILE A 111 13.50 -2.81 -17.39
C ILE A 111 13.27 -2.58 -15.89
N VAL A 112 12.02 -2.42 -15.46
CA VAL A 112 11.66 -2.23 -14.05
C VAL A 112 12.02 -3.45 -13.22
N SER A 113 11.80 -4.67 -13.74
CA SER A 113 12.11 -5.93 -13.04
C SER A 113 13.58 -6.33 -13.10
N HIS A 114 14.36 -5.80 -14.05
CA HIS A 114 15.72 -6.23 -14.27
C HIS A 114 16.67 -5.76 -13.16
N SER A 115 17.31 -6.71 -12.47
CA SER A 115 18.14 -6.44 -11.29
C SER A 115 19.36 -5.54 -11.57
N GLN A 116 19.91 -5.59 -12.79
CA GLN A 116 21.10 -4.84 -13.18
C GLN A 116 20.79 -3.48 -13.83
N SER A 117 19.51 -3.16 -14.07
CA SER A 117 19.13 -1.84 -14.57
C SER A 117 19.36 -0.79 -13.48
N LYS A 118 19.86 0.37 -13.91
CA LYS A 118 20.06 1.51 -13.00
C LYS A 118 18.70 1.98 -12.46
N GLU A 119 18.72 2.42 -11.24
CA GLU A 119 17.50 2.88 -10.57
C GLU A 119 16.87 4.10 -11.26
N GLU A 120 17.69 4.98 -11.87
CA GLU A 120 17.21 6.12 -12.66
C GLU A 120 16.47 5.65 -13.92
N ASP A 121 16.96 4.58 -14.56
CA ASP A 121 16.34 4.01 -15.77
C ASP A 121 15.01 3.32 -15.41
N LYS A 122 14.95 2.63 -14.28
CA LYS A 122 13.69 2.05 -13.76
C LYS A 122 12.64 3.13 -13.44
N ALA A 123 13.07 4.22 -12.81
CA ALA A 123 12.18 5.36 -12.52
C ALA A 123 11.65 6.01 -13.80
N GLU A 124 12.49 6.15 -14.83
CA GLU A 124 12.06 6.66 -16.13
C GLU A 124 11.08 5.70 -16.82
N ALA A 125 11.34 4.39 -16.77
CA ALA A 125 10.43 3.38 -17.30
C ALA A 125 9.07 3.39 -16.61
N LEU A 126 9.03 3.55 -15.27
CA LEU A 126 7.78 3.72 -14.54
C LEU A 126 7.02 4.98 -14.96
N ARG A 127 7.73 6.10 -15.15
CA ARG A 127 7.10 7.35 -15.62
C ARG A 127 6.46 7.17 -17.00
N LEU A 128 7.11 6.45 -17.91
CA LEU A 128 6.53 6.12 -19.21
C LEU A 128 5.30 5.20 -19.07
N LEU A 129 5.33 4.22 -18.15
CA LEU A 129 4.17 3.38 -17.87
C LEU A 129 2.99 4.19 -17.31
N VAL A 130 3.23 5.22 -16.49
CA VAL A 130 2.19 6.17 -16.05
C VAL A 130 1.60 6.89 -17.27
N THR A 131 2.44 7.46 -18.13
CA THR A 131 1.99 8.15 -19.35
C THR A 131 1.13 7.22 -20.23
N VAL A 132 1.54 5.97 -20.39
CA VAL A 132 0.77 4.95 -21.12
C VAL A 132 -0.56 4.67 -20.42
N SER A 133 -0.58 4.53 -19.09
CA SER A 133 -1.80 4.24 -18.32
C SER A 133 -2.83 5.37 -18.39
N ASP A 134 -2.37 6.62 -18.44
CA ASP A 134 -3.22 7.81 -18.49
C ASP A 134 -3.92 7.98 -19.84
N ALA A 135 -3.41 7.33 -20.88
CA ALA A 135 -4.03 7.35 -22.21
C ALA A 135 -5.37 6.58 -22.29
N GLY A 136 -5.70 5.78 -21.27
CA GLY A 136 -7.03 5.20 -21.17
C GLY A 136 -7.06 3.71 -20.78
N ARG A 137 -8.29 3.20 -20.61
CA ARG A 137 -8.56 1.85 -20.11
C ARG A 137 -7.85 0.75 -20.93
N LYS A 138 -7.87 0.83 -22.26
CA LYS A 138 -7.21 -0.15 -23.13
C LYS A 138 -5.74 -0.36 -22.75
N TYR A 139 -5.03 0.73 -22.50
CA TYR A 139 -3.59 0.69 -22.17
C TYR A 139 -3.36 0.19 -20.75
N LYS A 140 -4.24 0.51 -19.80
CA LYS A 140 -4.21 -0.09 -18.45
C LYS A 140 -4.37 -1.61 -18.51
N GLU A 141 -5.31 -2.10 -19.29
CA GLU A 141 -5.50 -3.53 -19.51
C GLU A 141 -4.25 -4.19 -20.11
N ILE A 142 -3.61 -3.57 -21.12
CA ILE A 142 -2.37 -4.08 -21.73
C ILE A 142 -1.23 -4.17 -20.71
N ILE A 143 -1.06 -3.15 -19.84
CA ILE A 143 -0.05 -3.20 -18.77
C ILE A 143 -0.34 -4.38 -17.82
N CYS A 144 -1.60 -4.56 -17.41
CA CYS A 144 -2.00 -5.66 -16.53
C CYS A 144 -1.81 -7.04 -17.21
N GLU A 145 -2.17 -7.19 -18.47
CA GLU A 145 -1.99 -8.42 -19.28
C GLU A 145 -0.52 -8.81 -19.42
N SER A 146 0.36 -7.82 -19.47
CA SER A 146 1.82 -8.00 -19.53
C SER A 146 2.46 -8.29 -18.17
N HIS A 147 1.70 -8.74 -17.18
CA HIS A 147 2.15 -8.97 -15.79
C HIS A 147 2.58 -7.70 -15.03
N GLY A 148 2.16 -6.51 -15.49
CA GLY A 148 2.55 -5.23 -14.91
C GLY A 148 2.22 -5.09 -13.44
N VAL A 149 1.05 -5.57 -12.99
CA VAL A 149 0.66 -5.52 -11.58
C VAL A 149 1.71 -6.19 -10.68
N LYS A 150 2.19 -7.38 -11.06
CA LYS A 150 3.20 -8.09 -10.28
C LYS A 150 4.54 -7.36 -10.26
N VAL A 151 5.02 -6.92 -11.43
CA VAL A 151 6.30 -6.22 -11.56
C VAL A 151 6.33 -4.91 -10.76
N ILE A 152 5.25 -4.11 -10.86
CA ILE A 152 5.15 -2.84 -10.15
C ILE A 152 5.02 -3.06 -8.64
N ALA A 153 4.28 -4.10 -8.22
CA ALA A 153 4.16 -4.50 -6.83
C ALA A 153 5.52 -4.93 -6.23
N GLU A 154 6.28 -5.76 -6.93
CA GLU A 154 7.63 -6.16 -6.51
C GLU A 154 8.57 -4.95 -6.43
N PHE A 155 8.50 -4.02 -7.38
CA PHE A 155 9.29 -2.79 -7.35
C PHE A 155 8.91 -1.91 -6.16
N LEU A 156 7.62 -1.74 -5.85
CA LEU A 156 7.14 -1.02 -4.67
C LEU A 156 7.73 -1.61 -3.38
N ALA A 157 7.76 -2.94 -3.25
CA ALA A 157 8.25 -3.63 -2.05
C ALA A 157 9.77 -3.57 -1.89
N THR A 158 10.53 -3.51 -2.99
CA THR A 158 12.00 -3.64 -2.98
C THR A 158 12.75 -2.33 -3.20
N SER A 159 12.06 -1.28 -3.60
CA SER A 159 12.68 0.03 -3.84
C SER A 159 13.17 0.68 -2.55
N ASN A 160 14.34 1.34 -2.63
CA ASN A 160 15.03 1.92 -1.46
C ASN A 160 14.75 3.42 -1.25
N THR A 161 13.91 4.04 -2.05
CA THR A 161 13.58 5.47 -1.93
C THR A 161 12.08 5.69 -1.91
N ASP A 162 11.64 6.59 -1.04
CA ASP A 162 10.23 6.93 -0.86
C ASP A 162 9.59 7.42 -2.16
N GLU A 163 10.29 8.28 -2.92
CA GLU A 163 9.81 8.83 -4.19
C GLU A 163 9.47 7.74 -5.22
N ARG A 164 10.27 6.67 -5.29
CA ARG A 164 10.05 5.55 -6.21
C ARG A 164 8.92 4.66 -5.74
N GLN A 165 8.82 4.44 -4.43
CA GLN A 165 7.70 3.72 -3.83
C GLN A 165 6.39 4.47 -4.07
N GLU A 166 6.37 5.78 -3.91
CA GLU A 166 5.22 6.63 -4.22
C GLU A 166 4.83 6.56 -5.71
N ALA A 167 5.80 6.61 -6.61
CA ALA A 167 5.54 6.48 -8.04
C ALA A 167 4.95 5.12 -8.42
N ALA A 168 5.48 4.03 -7.87
CA ALA A 168 4.95 2.68 -8.09
C ALA A 168 3.55 2.52 -7.48
N SER A 169 3.32 3.05 -6.29
CA SER A 169 2.03 3.07 -5.62
C SER A 169 0.98 3.83 -6.42
N ALA A 170 1.32 5.03 -6.89
CA ALA A 170 0.44 5.85 -7.75
C ALA A 170 0.09 5.13 -9.06
N LEU A 171 1.04 4.40 -9.65
CA LEU A 171 0.77 3.63 -10.87
C LEU A 171 -0.20 2.46 -10.59
N LEU A 172 -0.02 1.71 -9.48
CA LEU A 172 -0.97 0.65 -9.08
C LEU A 172 -2.38 1.22 -8.86
N GLU A 173 -2.47 2.37 -8.21
CA GLU A 173 -3.74 3.06 -8.01
C GLU A 173 -4.35 3.47 -9.37
N ALA A 174 -3.58 4.08 -10.26
CA ALA A 174 -4.02 4.46 -11.60
C ALA A 174 -4.52 3.26 -12.41
N LEU A 175 -3.83 2.11 -12.34
CA LEU A 175 -4.24 0.88 -13.01
C LEU A 175 -5.56 0.32 -12.49
N SER A 176 -5.90 0.57 -11.22
CA SER A 176 -7.16 0.13 -10.64
C SER A 176 -8.36 0.99 -11.06
N HIS A 177 -8.12 2.26 -11.40
CA HIS A 177 -9.16 3.22 -11.76
C HIS A 177 -9.75 2.94 -13.14
N GLY A 178 -11.09 2.74 -13.19
CA GLY A 178 -11.79 2.51 -14.46
C GLY A 178 -11.41 1.19 -15.16
N ASN A 179 -10.85 0.23 -14.44
CA ASN A 179 -10.37 -1.05 -14.95
C ASN A 179 -10.96 -2.24 -14.17
N PRO A 180 -12.27 -2.48 -14.25
CA PRO A 180 -12.95 -3.50 -13.44
C PRO A 180 -12.43 -4.92 -13.70
N LYS A 181 -11.87 -5.20 -14.87
CA LYS A 181 -11.29 -6.50 -15.23
C LYS A 181 -10.12 -6.90 -14.32
N TYR A 182 -9.33 -5.95 -13.87
CA TYR A 182 -8.09 -6.18 -13.11
C TYR A 182 -8.15 -5.68 -11.66
N GLN A 183 -9.25 -5.06 -11.23
CA GLN A 183 -9.39 -4.54 -9.87
C GLN A 183 -9.16 -5.62 -8.80
N ASP A 184 -9.74 -6.79 -8.96
CA ASP A 184 -9.57 -7.91 -8.02
C ASP A 184 -8.11 -8.41 -7.97
N GLN A 185 -7.44 -8.48 -9.11
CA GLN A 185 -6.02 -8.86 -9.18
C GLN A 185 -5.14 -7.84 -8.47
N ILE A 186 -5.38 -6.54 -8.70
CA ILE A 186 -4.64 -5.46 -8.04
C ILE A 186 -4.89 -5.49 -6.54
N TYR A 187 -6.14 -5.65 -6.12
CA TYR A 187 -6.53 -5.76 -4.72
C TYR A 187 -5.80 -6.92 -4.00
N LYS A 188 -5.80 -8.11 -4.59
CA LYS A 188 -5.08 -9.27 -4.04
C LYS A 188 -3.56 -9.06 -4.00
N SER A 189 -3.00 -8.41 -5.01
CA SER A 189 -1.57 -8.07 -5.01
C SER A 189 -1.21 -7.08 -3.91
N LEU A 190 -2.05 -6.07 -3.65
CA LEU A 190 -1.87 -5.15 -2.54
C LEU A 190 -1.97 -5.85 -1.18
N ILE A 191 -2.92 -6.78 -1.00
CA ILE A 191 -2.99 -7.61 0.22
C ILE A 191 -1.67 -8.36 0.46
N GLY A 192 -1.12 -8.99 -0.58
CA GLY A 192 0.16 -9.70 -0.48
C GLY A 192 1.34 -8.79 -0.11
N LEU A 193 1.30 -7.52 -0.50
CA LEU A 193 2.34 -6.55 -0.18
C LEU A 193 2.32 -6.03 1.26
N MET A 194 1.23 -6.20 2.02
CA MET A 194 1.20 -5.79 3.44
C MET A 194 2.31 -6.43 4.27
N THR A 195 2.80 -7.60 3.86
CA THR A 195 3.88 -8.33 4.56
C THR A 195 5.29 -7.92 4.13
N CYS A 196 5.46 -6.91 3.27
CA CYS A 196 6.78 -6.43 2.86
C CYS A 196 7.55 -5.78 4.02
N SER A 197 8.88 -5.67 3.88
CA SER A 197 9.75 -5.16 4.95
C SER A 197 9.81 -3.63 5.04
N SER A 198 9.36 -2.90 4.01
CA SER A 198 9.42 -1.43 3.98
C SER A 198 8.19 -0.81 4.64
N PRO A 199 8.34 -0.04 5.74
CA PRO A 199 7.20 0.64 6.38
C PRO A 199 6.52 1.64 5.45
N LYS A 200 7.29 2.35 4.63
CA LYS A 200 6.72 3.29 3.66
C LYS A 200 5.87 2.57 2.61
N ALA A 201 6.35 1.43 2.09
CA ALA A 201 5.56 0.62 1.17
C ALA A 201 4.30 0.08 1.84
N GLN A 202 4.37 -0.39 3.09
CA GLN A 202 3.21 -0.84 3.86
C GLN A 202 2.17 0.27 4.00
N GLN A 203 2.59 1.48 4.37
CA GLN A 203 1.71 2.65 4.47
C GLN A 203 1.00 2.94 3.14
N LEU A 204 1.74 2.99 2.04
CA LEU A 204 1.20 3.26 0.70
C LEU A 204 0.23 2.16 0.24
N VAL A 205 0.54 0.91 0.53
CA VAL A 205 -0.33 -0.24 0.22
C VAL A 205 -1.65 -0.16 0.98
N LEU A 206 -1.61 0.15 2.28
CA LEU A 206 -2.82 0.31 3.11
C LEU A 206 -3.68 1.47 2.59
N HIS A 207 -3.05 2.59 2.23
CA HIS A 207 -3.73 3.73 1.62
C HIS A 207 -4.42 3.36 0.30
N ASN A 208 -3.74 2.65 -0.59
CA ASN A 208 -4.30 2.19 -1.86
C ASN A 208 -5.43 1.17 -1.66
N LEU A 209 -5.30 0.26 -0.69
CA LEU A 209 -6.37 -0.68 -0.34
C LEU A 209 -7.61 0.06 0.13
N ARG A 210 -7.45 1.10 0.98
CA ARG A 210 -8.57 1.92 1.44
C ARG A 210 -9.24 2.66 0.28
N SER A 211 -8.46 3.32 -0.58
CA SER A 211 -8.98 4.00 -1.78
C SER A 211 -9.73 3.05 -2.72
N LEU A 212 -9.21 1.83 -2.89
CA LEU A 212 -9.82 0.82 -3.75
C LEU A 212 -11.07 0.21 -3.11
N GLN A 213 -11.06 -0.03 -1.79
CA GLN A 213 -12.19 -0.61 -1.06
C GLN A 213 -13.46 0.25 -1.16
N LEU A 214 -13.33 1.58 -1.14
CA LEU A 214 -14.47 2.50 -1.34
C LEU A 214 -15.19 2.31 -2.68
N LYS A 215 -14.53 1.69 -3.67
CA LYS A 215 -15.08 1.43 -5.01
C LYS A 215 -15.58 -0.01 -5.17
N LEU A 216 -15.20 -0.91 -4.26
CA LEU A 216 -15.60 -2.32 -4.27
C LEU A 216 -16.82 -2.52 -3.39
N LYS A 217 -17.72 -3.44 -3.80
CA LYS A 217 -18.93 -3.77 -3.04
C LYS A 217 -18.72 -4.85 -1.97
N SER A 218 -17.61 -5.57 -2.05
CA SER A 218 -17.25 -6.65 -1.13
C SER A 218 -15.77 -6.56 -0.78
N ALA A 219 -15.38 -7.15 0.33
CA ALA A 219 -13.99 -7.28 0.75
C ALA A 219 -13.53 -8.74 0.57
N HIS A 220 -12.26 -8.93 0.25
CA HIS A 220 -11.69 -10.27 0.17
C HIS A 220 -11.29 -10.75 1.57
N HIS A 221 -11.75 -11.94 1.99
CA HIS A 221 -11.49 -12.46 3.35
C HIS A 221 -10.00 -12.54 3.71
N SER A 222 -9.13 -12.75 2.73
CA SER A 222 -7.67 -12.79 2.96
C SER A 222 -7.05 -11.47 3.43
N ILE A 223 -7.80 -10.37 3.44
CA ILE A 223 -7.29 -9.09 3.97
C ILE A 223 -7.19 -9.09 5.50
N VAL A 224 -8.03 -9.86 6.19
CA VAL A 224 -8.23 -9.75 7.65
C VAL A 224 -6.95 -10.05 8.42
N GLU A 225 -6.33 -11.20 8.19
CA GLU A 225 -5.15 -11.62 8.93
C GLU A 225 -3.94 -10.71 8.71
N PRO A 226 -3.52 -10.39 7.46
CA PRO A 226 -2.44 -9.45 7.23
C PRO A 226 -2.73 -8.05 7.81
N LEU A 227 -3.96 -7.57 7.72
CA LEU A 227 -4.34 -6.26 8.25
C LEU A 227 -4.23 -6.19 9.78
N LEU A 228 -4.69 -7.22 10.47
CA LEU A 228 -4.53 -7.34 11.93
C LEU A 228 -3.05 -7.43 12.34
N CYS A 229 -2.20 -8.07 11.51
CA CYS A 229 -0.76 -8.09 11.72
C CYS A 229 -0.11 -6.70 11.59
N MET A 230 -0.66 -5.79 10.77
CA MET A 230 -0.13 -4.42 10.66
C MET A 230 -0.25 -3.62 11.96
N LEU A 231 -1.16 -3.98 12.85
CA LEU A 231 -1.27 -3.37 14.19
C LEU A 231 -0.04 -3.63 15.08
N ARG A 232 0.84 -4.59 14.73
CA ARG A 232 2.14 -4.82 15.39
C ARG A 232 3.21 -3.80 15.01
N SER A 233 2.97 -2.99 13.98
CA SER A 233 3.97 -2.05 13.47
C SER A 233 4.37 -1.03 14.54
N LEU A 234 5.69 -0.81 14.66
CA LEU A 234 6.24 0.27 15.48
C LEU A 234 6.20 1.63 14.76
N HIS A 235 5.83 1.65 13.48
CA HIS A 235 5.66 2.85 12.68
C HIS A 235 4.21 3.31 12.78
N LEU A 236 4.01 4.47 13.41
CA LEU A 236 2.67 5.02 13.70
C LEU A 236 1.84 5.27 12.43
N GLU A 237 2.50 5.65 11.34
CA GLU A 237 1.86 5.88 10.05
C GLU A 237 1.23 4.60 9.50
N VAL A 238 1.94 3.48 9.58
CA VAL A 238 1.44 2.16 9.16
C VAL A 238 0.29 1.73 10.04
N GLN A 239 0.45 1.88 11.36
CA GLN A 239 -0.58 1.48 12.32
C GLN A 239 -1.87 2.32 12.16
N ASN A 240 -1.75 3.63 11.95
CA ASN A 240 -2.91 4.50 11.74
C ASN A 240 -3.64 4.17 10.43
N GLU A 241 -2.92 3.98 9.32
CA GLU A 241 -3.55 3.56 8.06
C GLU A 241 -4.23 2.18 8.17
N ALA A 242 -3.66 1.25 8.96
CA ALA A 242 -4.29 -0.04 9.22
C ALA A 242 -5.59 0.13 10.03
N ILE A 243 -5.60 0.98 11.07
CA ILE A 243 -6.79 1.29 11.85
C ILE A 243 -7.86 1.91 10.96
N ASP A 244 -7.51 2.90 10.14
CA ASP A 244 -8.44 3.57 9.24
C ASP A 244 -9.05 2.58 8.24
N LEU A 245 -8.27 1.65 7.70
CA LEU A 245 -8.78 0.61 6.82
C LEU A 245 -9.73 -0.35 7.55
N ILE A 246 -9.44 -0.72 8.80
CA ILE A 246 -10.35 -1.53 9.63
C ILE A 246 -11.68 -0.82 9.83
N LEU A 247 -11.64 0.49 10.12
CA LEU A 247 -12.86 1.30 10.29
C LEU A 247 -13.72 1.34 9.01
N GLU A 248 -13.10 1.36 7.84
CA GLU A 248 -13.83 1.28 6.55
C GLU A 248 -14.42 -0.13 6.32
N LEU A 249 -13.70 -1.18 6.70
CA LEU A 249 -14.12 -2.57 6.45
C LEU A 249 -15.26 -3.04 7.35
N LYS A 250 -15.66 -2.29 8.37
CA LYS A 250 -16.80 -2.61 9.26
C LYS A 250 -18.15 -2.78 8.54
N CYS A 251 -18.30 -2.15 7.35
CA CYS A 251 -19.53 -2.21 6.55
C CYS A 251 -19.56 -3.39 5.56
N TYR A 252 -18.53 -4.23 5.55
CA TYR A 252 -18.38 -5.31 4.59
C TYR A 252 -18.51 -6.69 5.24
N ASP A 253 -18.58 -7.71 4.42
CA ASP A 253 -18.75 -9.13 4.80
C ASP A 253 -17.64 -9.70 5.69
N VAL A 254 -16.50 -9.03 5.79
CA VAL A 254 -15.38 -9.39 6.68
C VAL A 254 -15.52 -8.85 8.11
N LYS A 255 -16.58 -8.08 8.43
CA LYS A 255 -16.81 -7.43 9.74
C LYS A 255 -16.64 -8.38 10.92
N THR A 256 -17.37 -9.48 10.92
CA THR A 256 -17.34 -10.44 12.04
C THR A 256 -15.96 -11.04 12.28
N MET A 257 -15.22 -11.35 11.20
CA MET A 257 -13.86 -11.86 11.31
C MET A 257 -12.91 -10.80 11.88
N LEU A 258 -13.05 -9.54 11.49
CA LEU A 258 -12.27 -8.42 12.03
C LEU A 258 -12.55 -8.20 13.50
N LEU A 259 -13.82 -8.14 13.91
CA LEU A 259 -14.20 -7.96 15.32
C LEU A 259 -13.68 -9.11 16.20
N THR A 260 -13.86 -10.35 15.77
CA THR A 260 -13.34 -11.53 16.46
C THR A 260 -11.81 -11.48 16.58
N GLY A 261 -11.14 -11.14 15.48
CA GLY A 261 -9.69 -10.99 15.47
C GLY A 261 -9.20 -9.90 16.42
N LEU A 262 -9.81 -8.70 16.39
CA LEU A 262 -9.46 -7.59 17.30
C LEU A 262 -9.62 -7.98 18.78
N VAL A 263 -10.72 -8.63 19.13
CA VAL A 263 -10.95 -9.10 20.52
C VAL A 263 -9.88 -10.12 20.92
N SER A 264 -9.51 -11.06 20.05
CA SER A 264 -8.47 -12.05 20.33
C SER A 264 -7.10 -11.42 20.59
N LEU A 265 -6.75 -10.33 19.89
CA LEU A 265 -5.49 -9.62 20.06
C LEU A 265 -5.32 -8.93 21.43
N LEU A 266 -6.41 -8.70 22.15
CA LEU A 266 -6.35 -8.17 23.52
C LEU A 266 -5.75 -9.18 24.52
N ARG A 267 -5.70 -10.46 24.18
CA ARG A 267 -5.14 -11.53 25.01
C ARG A 267 -4.13 -12.36 24.22
N PRO A 268 -2.87 -11.88 24.07
CA PRO A 268 -1.82 -12.61 23.36
C PRO A 268 -1.61 -14.01 23.95
N ILE A 269 -1.50 -15.01 23.07
CA ILE A 269 -1.27 -16.40 23.49
C ILE A 269 0.17 -16.55 23.96
N LYS A 270 0.38 -17.12 25.15
CA LYS A 270 1.72 -17.30 25.76
C LYS A 270 2.68 -18.13 24.91
N GLU A 271 2.19 -18.97 24.02
CA GLU A 271 3.01 -19.79 23.09
C GLU A 271 3.76 -18.95 22.04
N GLU A 272 3.19 -17.85 21.55
CA GLU A 272 3.89 -16.92 20.65
C GLU A 272 5.04 -16.19 21.34
N VAL A 273 4.95 -15.99 22.66
CA VAL A 273 6.00 -15.40 23.49
C VAL A 273 7.15 -16.40 23.72
N GLN A 274 6.88 -17.70 23.73
CA GLN A 274 7.87 -18.75 23.98
C GLN A 274 8.69 -19.18 22.75
N GLN A 275 8.16 -19.10 21.53
CA GLN A 275 8.88 -19.48 20.33
C GLN A 275 10.06 -18.55 19.99
N HIS A 276 10.15 -17.36 20.62
CA HIS A 276 11.28 -16.45 20.48
C HIS A 276 12.31 -16.58 21.63
N GLN A 277 12.20 -17.62 22.46
CA GLN A 277 13.05 -17.84 23.66
C GLN A 277 14.37 -18.59 23.36
N ILE A 278 15.11 -18.18 22.35
CA ILE A 278 16.50 -18.64 22.24
C ILE A 278 17.41 -17.41 22.25
N THR A 279 18.00 -17.16 23.43
CA THR A 279 19.08 -16.28 23.84
C THR A 279 18.73 -15.01 24.62
N GLU A 280 19.12 -15.07 25.91
CA GLU A 280 19.37 -14.01 26.91
C GLU A 280 18.29 -12.94 27.24
N GLU A 281 18.22 -12.53 28.50
CA GLU A 281 17.20 -11.63 29.09
C GLU A 281 16.92 -10.34 28.31
N MET A 282 17.88 -9.79 27.58
CA MET A 282 17.72 -8.59 26.77
C MET A 282 16.85 -8.82 25.52
N ILE A 283 16.80 -10.06 25.00
CA ILE A 283 15.96 -10.44 23.83
C ILE A 283 14.50 -10.71 24.25
N ARG A 284 14.27 -11.04 25.53
CA ARG A 284 12.90 -11.25 26.04
C ARG A 284 12.05 -9.98 26.00
N VAL A 285 12.65 -8.83 26.33
CA VAL A 285 11.94 -7.53 26.32
C VAL A 285 11.61 -7.07 24.90
N THR A 286 12.49 -7.34 23.93
CA THR A 286 12.27 -6.93 22.53
C THR A 286 11.32 -7.87 21.77
N GLY A 287 11.23 -9.14 22.15
CA GLY A 287 10.36 -10.12 21.50
C GLY A 287 8.86 -9.94 21.79
N SER A 288 8.52 -9.46 22.99
CA SER A 288 7.13 -9.23 23.41
C SER A 288 6.57 -7.86 23.00
N LEU A 289 7.44 -6.88 22.75
CA LEU A 289 7.03 -5.50 22.43
C LEU A 289 6.04 -5.39 21.25
N PRO A 290 6.24 -6.04 20.10
CA PRO A 290 5.28 -5.96 19.00
C PRO A 290 3.88 -6.51 19.34
N LEU A 291 3.80 -7.53 20.21
CA LEU A 291 2.54 -8.10 20.65
C LEU A 291 1.80 -7.13 21.58
N PHE A 292 2.50 -6.45 22.46
CA PHE A 292 1.91 -5.45 23.34
C PHE A 292 1.50 -4.17 22.60
N VAL A 293 2.29 -3.76 21.59
CA VAL A 293 1.91 -2.69 20.67
C VAL A 293 0.63 -3.05 19.92
N GLN A 294 0.52 -4.30 19.44
CA GLN A 294 -0.69 -4.80 18.81
C GLN A 294 -1.89 -4.82 19.77
N GLN A 295 -1.70 -5.23 21.01
CA GLN A 295 -2.72 -5.21 22.06
C GLN A 295 -3.26 -3.79 22.29
N ALA A 296 -2.37 -2.80 22.40
CA ALA A 296 -2.74 -1.38 22.55
C ALA A 296 -3.52 -0.86 21.32
N ALA A 297 -3.01 -1.15 20.11
CA ALA A 297 -3.65 -0.75 18.87
C ALA A 297 -5.03 -1.41 18.69
N ALA A 298 -5.18 -2.69 19.06
CA ALA A 298 -6.47 -3.39 19.05
C ALA A 298 -7.47 -2.75 20.02
N ALA A 299 -7.06 -2.43 21.25
CA ALA A 299 -7.91 -1.73 22.21
C ALA A 299 -8.36 -0.35 21.70
N LYS A 300 -7.43 0.42 21.12
CA LYS A 300 -7.73 1.71 20.47
C LYS A 300 -8.75 1.55 19.34
N THR A 301 -8.56 0.56 18.46
CA THR A 301 -9.45 0.29 17.32
C THR A 301 -10.84 -0.12 17.80
N ILE A 302 -10.95 -1.00 18.80
CA ILE A 302 -12.21 -1.41 19.42
C ILE A 302 -12.96 -0.19 19.98
N ARG A 303 -12.26 0.70 20.70
CA ARG A 303 -12.86 1.94 21.20
C ARG A 303 -13.40 2.82 20.08
N LEU A 304 -12.65 2.98 18.98
CA LEU A 304 -13.09 3.78 17.84
C LEU A 304 -14.33 3.18 17.18
N LEU A 305 -14.34 1.87 16.93
CA LEU A 305 -15.50 1.15 16.39
C LEU A 305 -16.73 1.29 17.27
N ALA A 306 -16.57 1.09 18.58
CA ALA A 306 -17.65 1.21 19.56
C ALA A 306 -18.23 2.63 19.65
N LYS A 307 -17.40 3.67 19.45
CA LYS A 307 -17.85 5.07 19.44
C LYS A 307 -18.67 5.43 18.21
N GLU A 308 -18.43 4.76 17.09
CA GLU A 308 -19.11 5.08 15.84
C GLU A 308 -20.53 4.50 15.76
N ASP A 309 -20.72 3.29 16.30
CA ASP A 309 -21.98 2.57 16.19
C ASP A 309 -22.27 1.74 17.44
N ARG A 310 -23.49 1.93 17.97
CA ARG A 310 -23.98 1.18 19.13
C ARG A 310 -24.19 -0.31 18.81
N GLU A 311 -24.54 -0.66 17.57
CA GLU A 311 -24.68 -2.05 17.14
C GLU A 311 -23.34 -2.78 17.19
N LEU A 312 -22.25 -2.14 16.72
CA LEU A 312 -20.89 -2.66 16.86
C LEU A 312 -20.48 -2.87 18.31
N SER A 313 -20.91 -1.97 19.22
CA SER A 313 -20.68 -2.12 20.64
C SER A 313 -21.36 -3.38 21.20
N HIS A 314 -22.61 -3.67 20.82
CA HIS A 314 -23.30 -4.90 21.20
C HIS A 314 -22.62 -6.15 20.63
N GLU A 315 -22.19 -6.13 19.36
CA GLU A 315 -21.46 -7.25 18.76
C GLU A 315 -20.15 -7.52 19.51
N LEU A 316 -19.38 -6.48 19.83
CA LEU A 316 -18.13 -6.60 20.59
C LEU A 316 -18.39 -7.15 22.02
N LEU A 317 -19.46 -6.71 22.67
CA LEU A 317 -19.87 -7.25 23.98
C LEU A 317 -20.20 -8.75 23.87
N SER A 318 -20.92 -9.16 22.82
CA SER A 318 -21.25 -10.59 22.59
C SER A 318 -20.00 -11.45 22.33
N LEU A 319 -18.91 -10.87 21.82
CA LEU A 319 -17.60 -11.52 21.65
C LEU A 319 -16.76 -11.55 22.94
N GLY A 320 -17.31 -11.07 24.07
CA GLY A 320 -16.60 -11.09 25.36
C GLY A 320 -15.51 -10.04 25.51
N VAL A 321 -15.61 -8.91 24.79
CA VAL A 321 -14.59 -7.85 24.78
C VAL A 321 -14.24 -7.33 26.18
N LEU A 322 -15.20 -7.31 27.12
CA LEU A 322 -14.96 -6.81 28.49
C LEU A 322 -13.88 -7.59 29.24
N GLN A 323 -13.91 -8.92 29.17
CA GLN A 323 -12.90 -9.76 29.81
C GLN A 323 -11.53 -9.53 29.22
N HIS A 324 -11.47 -9.38 27.90
CA HIS A 324 -10.22 -9.16 27.20
C HIS A 324 -9.64 -7.77 27.46
N LEU A 325 -10.49 -6.73 27.59
CA LEU A 325 -10.07 -5.39 27.99
C LEU A 325 -9.55 -5.37 29.44
N LEU A 326 -10.23 -6.01 30.36
CA LEU A 326 -9.75 -6.15 31.73
C LEU A 326 -8.41 -6.87 31.82
N TYR A 327 -8.23 -7.93 31.02
CA TYR A 327 -6.94 -8.60 30.87
C TYR A 327 -5.85 -7.64 30.37
N ALA A 328 -6.11 -6.88 29.30
CA ALA A 328 -5.15 -5.93 28.76
C ALA A 328 -4.79 -4.80 29.74
N MET A 329 -5.76 -4.35 30.58
CA MET A 329 -5.48 -3.39 31.64
C MET A 329 -4.51 -3.93 32.69
N GLY A 330 -4.44 -5.25 32.90
CA GLY A 330 -3.48 -5.90 33.79
C GLY A 330 -2.05 -5.99 33.24
N ASN A 331 -1.81 -5.63 31.99
CA ASN A 331 -0.50 -5.74 31.35
C ASN A 331 0.48 -4.64 31.83
N ARG A 332 1.19 -4.89 32.93
CA ARG A 332 2.18 -3.95 33.49
C ARG A 332 3.46 -3.79 32.67
N GLU A 333 3.70 -4.66 31.69
CA GLU A 333 4.87 -4.58 30.81
C GLU A 333 4.70 -3.51 29.72
N HIS A 334 3.46 -3.05 29.47
CA HIS A 334 3.20 -2.07 28.41
C HIS A 334 2.10 -1.07 28.80
N THR A 335 2.53 0.10 29.25
CA THR A 335 1.64 1.17 29.77
C THR A 335 0.59 1.61 28.75
N ASP A 336 0.94 1.73 27.46
CA ASP A 336 -0.02 2.15 26.45
C ASP A 336 -1.13 1.11 26.26
N ALA A 337 -0.85 -0.19 26.37
CA ALA A 337 -1.89 -1.22 26.36
C ALA A 337 -2.87 -1.05 27.53
N GLN A 338 -2.37 -0.73 28.75
CA GLN A 338 -3.21 -0.43 29.91
C GLN A 338 -4.09 0.78 29.68
N ILE A 339 -3.52 1.88 29.15
CA ILE A 339 -4.23 3.13 28.87
C ILE A 339 -5.33 2.90 27.83
N GLN A 340 -4.99 2.30 26.68
CA GLN A 340 -5.97 2.10 25.60
C GLN A 340 -7.09 1.14 26.01
N ALA A 341 -6.77 0.10 26.78
CA ALA A 341 -7.77 -0.81 27.31
C ALA A 341 -8.69 -0.13 28.33
N SER A 342 -8.13 0.70 29.22
CA SER A 342 -8.91 1.47 30.20
C SER A 342 -9.86 2.45 29.52
N LEU A 343 -9.39 3.20 28.54
CA LEU A 343 -10.21 4.13 27.75
C LEU A 343 -11.30 3.43 26.93
N ALA A 344 -11.02 2.22 26.43
CA ALA A 344 -12.02 1.41 25.73
C ALA A 344 -13.10 0.92 26.71
N LEU A 345 -12.69 0.39 27.87
CA LEU A 345 -13.62 -0.08 28.91
C LEU A 345 -14.49 1.06 29.44
N GLU A 346 -13.92 2.25 29.68
CA GLU A 346 -14.64 3.46 30.10
C GLU A 346 -15.78 3.78 29.14
N HIS A 347 -15.51 3.72 27.82
CA HIS A 347 -16.53 3.95 26.80
C HIS A 347 -17.69 2.95 26.93
N PHE A 348 -17.40 1.65 27.09
CA PHE A 348 -18.43 0.64 27.26
C PHE A 348 -19.26 0.87 28.55
N VAL A 349 -18.63 1.17 29.68
CA VAL A 349 -19.33 1.44 30.97
C VAL A 349 -20.24 2.66 30.83
N HIS A 350 -19.79 3.75 30.18
CA HIS A 350 -20.63 4.92 29.97
C HIS A 350 -21.80 4.66 29.00
N SER A 351 -21.57 3.84 27.98
CA SER A 351 -22.59 3.51 26.97
C SER A 351 -23.63 2.50 27.47
N PHE A 352 -23.25 1.64 28.43
CA PHE A 352 -24.05 0.56 28.98
C PHE A 352 -23.96 0.55 30.50
N PRO A 353 -24.82 1.32 31.23
CA PRO A 353 -24.76 1.43 32.70
C PRO A 353 -24.88 0.11 33.43
N VAL A 354 -25.50 -0.92 32.84
CA VAL A 354 -25.61 -2.28 33.44
C VAL A 354 -24.23 -2.90 33.69
N LEU A 355 -23.21 -2.48 32.92
CA LEU A 355 -21.83 -2.97 33.06
C LEU A 355 -21.12 -2.38 34.29
N GLU A 356 -21.58 -1.25 34.82
CA GLU A 356 -20.93 -0.52 35.90
C GLU A 356 -20.77 -1.41 37.17
N GLU A 357 -21.84 -2.06 37.62
CA GLU A 357 -21.79 -2.93 38.76
C GLU A 357 -20.84 -4.12 38.57
N HIS A 358 -20.83 -4.66 37.36
CA HIS A 358 -19.94 -5.78 37.00
C HIS A 358 -18.47 -5.38 37.05
N VAL A 359 -18.12 -4.26 36.39
CA VAL A 359 -16.76 -3.73 36.39
C VAL A 359 -16.30 -3.32 37.78
N GLN A 360 -17.19 -2.70 38.58
CA GLN A 360 -16.89 -2.34 39.95
C GLN A 360 -16.59 -3.57 40.83
N ARG A 361 -17.30 -4.67 40.61
CA ARG A 361 -17.07 -5.94 41.35
C ARG A 361 -15.68 -6.52 41.02
N VAL A 362 -15.24 -6.41 39.78
CA VAL A 362 -13.92 -6.90 39.32
C VAL A 362 -12.78 -6.01 39.79
N LEU A 363 -12.91 -4.69 39.63
CA LEU A 363 -11.87 -3.72 40.00
C LEU A 363 -11.80 -3.49 41.52
N GLY A 364 -12.88 -3.68 42.23
CA GLY A 364 -13.05 -3.26 43.63
C GLY A 364 -13.33 -1.75 43.75
N SER A 365 -13.93 -1.32 44.82
CA SER A 365 -14.47 0.05 44.98
C SER A 365 -13.42 1.14 44.84
N SER A 366 -12.21 0.93 45.36
CA SER A 366 -11.13 1.95 45.29
C SER A 366 -10.57 2.15 43.88
N LEU A 367 -10.27 1.06 43.17
CA LEU A 367 -9.72 1.13 41.83
C LEU A 367 -10.79 1.59 40.82
N PHE A 368 -12.05 1.17 41.03
CA PHE A 368 -13.18 1.60 40.23
C PHE A 368 -13.42 3.11 40.34
N ALA A 369 -13.33 3.69 41.55
CA ALA A 369 -13.43 5.14 41.71
C ALA A 369 -12.34 5.89 40.97
N ALA A 370 -11.09 5.40 41.01
CA ALA A 370 -9.99 5.97 40.24
C ALA A 370 -10.20 5.80 38.73
N PHE A 371 -10.76 4.67 38.26
CA PHE A 371 -11.13 4.40 36.90
C PHE A 371 -12.19 5.38 36.37
N MET A 372 -13.23 5.64 37.13
CA MET A 372 -14.31 6.56 36.75
C MET A 372 -13.88 8.03 36.80
N ASP A 373 -12.88 8.37 37.64
CA ASP A 373 -12.31 9.73 37.66
C ASP A 373 -11.42 9.99 36.45
N LYS A 374 -10.45 9.10 36.21
CA LYS A 374 -9.49 9.22 35.05
C LYS A 374 -9.02 7.85 34.59
N ALA A 375 -9.68 7.30 33.57
CA ALA A 375 -9.35 5.98 33.04
C ALA A 375 -7.94 5.91 32.45
N ASP A 376 -7.44 6.99 31.81
CA ASP A 376 -6.12 7.09 31.20
C ASP A 376 -4.96 7.04 32.19
N THR A 377 -5.19 7.42 33.47
CA THR A 377 -4.18 7.41 34.53
C THR A 377 -4.36 6.23 35.52
N LEU A 378 -5.31 5.36 35.28
CA LEU A 378 -5.63 4.25 36.17
C LEU A 378 -4.40 3.36 36.48
N TYR A 379 -3.54 3.13 35.49
CA TYR A 379 -2.33 2.30 35.66
C TYR A 379 -1.40 2.79 36.77
N MET A 380 -1.40 4.08 37.10
CA MET A 380 -0.60 4.67 38.16
C MET A 380 -1.11 4.26 39.57
N ASN A 381 -2.41 3.97 39.69
CA ASN A 381 -3.07 3.62 40.91
C ASN A 381 -3.20 2.10 41.12
N MET A 382 -2.76 1.29 40.15
CA MET A 382 -2.90 -0.16 40.14
C MET A 382 -1.67 -0.82 40.77
N ASP A 383 -1.89 -1.56 41.85
CA ASP A 383 -0.84 -2.36 42.47
C ASP A 383 -0.64 -3.72 41.77
N VAL A 384 0.43 -4.45 42.17
CA VAL A 384 0.80 -5.74 41.57
C VAL A 384 -0.32 -6.77 41.69
N ARG A 385 -0.98 -6.84 42.83
CA ARG A 385 -2.03 -7.82 43.09
C ARG A 385 -3.27 -7.52 42.24
N GLN A 386 -3.63 -6.25 42.12
CA GLN A 386 -4.75 -5.84 41.27
C GLN A 386 -4.50 -6.20 39.82
N ALA A 387 -3.29 -5.95 39.30
CA ALA A 387 -2.91 -6.36 37.94
C ALA A 387 -2.95 -7.88 37.76
N GLU A 388 -2.44 -8.66 38.72
CA GLU A 388 -2.49 -10.14 38.69
C GLU A 388 -3.95 -10.66 38.73
N ILE A 389 -4.85 -10.03 39.49
CA ILE A 389 -6.26 -10.35 39.44
C ILE A 389 -6.86 -10.13 38.05
N LEU A 390 -6.56 -9.02 37.41
CA LEU A 390 -7.04 -8.72 36.06
C LEU A 390 -6.50 -9.72 35.03
N LEU A 391 -5.22 -10.11 35.13
CA LEU A 391 -4.58 -11.10 34.24
C LEU A 391 -5.11 -12.54 34.48
N SER A 392 -5.52 -12.87 35.73
CA SER A 392 -5.99 -14.20 36.08
C SER A 392 -7.50 -14.37 35.91
N ASN A 393 -8.26 -13.26 35.72
CA ASN A 393 -9.72 -13.28 35.78
C ASN A 393 -10.32 -14.11 34.64
N GLN A 394 -10.88 -15.26 35.04
CA GLN A 394 -11.86 -16.02 34.25
C GLN A 394 -13.27 -15.55 34.66
N VAL A 395 -13.56 -14.25 34.49
CA VAL A 395 -14.91 -13.76 34.83
C VAL A 395 -15.88 -14.24 33.77
N ASP A 396 -16.79 -15.08 34.16
CA ASP A 396 -17.88 -15.54 33.30
C ASP A 396 -18.90 -14.40 33.13
N VAL A 397 -18.95 -13.80 31.98
CA VAL A 397 -19.83 -12.67 31.60
C VAL A 397 -21.15 -13.18 31.00
N SER A 398 -21.32 -14.50 30.87
CA SER A 398 -22.49 -15.10 30.19
C SER A 398 -23.83 -14.63 30.80
N HIS A 399 -23.87 -14.33 32.07
CA HIS A 399 -25.09 -13.83 32.76
C HIS A 399 -25.38 -12.33 32.51
N VAL A 400 -24.43 -11.54 32.07
CA VAL A 400 -24.61 -10.08 31.80
C VAL A 400 -25.23 -9.83 30.44
N MET A 401 -25.11 -10.80 29.53
CA MET A 401 -25.61 -10.69 28.17
C MET A 401 -27.14 -10.91 28.05
N ASP A 402 -27.75 -11.55 29.05
CA ASP A 402 -29.21 -11.78 29.06
C ASP A 402 -29.97 -10.49 29.44
N ASP A 403 -29.30 -9.49 30.02
CA ASP A 403 -29.85 -8.20 30.45
C ASP A 403 -29.54 -7.02 29.51
N LEU A 404 -28.82 -7.24 28.42
CA LEU A 404 -28.46 -6.26 27.39
C LEU A 404 -29.36 -6.37 26.15
#